data_fb3c137d5a0498a0f8c508ca7ce24bf7
#
_entry.id   fb3c137d5a0498a0f8c508ca7ce24bf7
#
_cell.length_a   1.000
_cell.length_b   1.000
_cell.length_c   1.000
_cell.angle_alpha   90.00
_cell.angle_beta   90.00
_cell.angle_gamma   90.00
#
_symmetry.space_group_name_H-M   'P 1'
#
loop_
_entity.id
_entity.type
_entity.pdbx_description
1 polymer ?
#
loop_
_entity_poly.entity_id
_entity_poly.type
_entity_poly.pdbx_seq_one_letter_code
_entity_poly.pdbx_strand_id
1 'polypeptide(L)'
;MRTRTIKRIINQSHADAYDLMLETWQALDKDFAQVVGDAMHDDECPVTMELADFFDEYAEVAYPLASNIKCFVRTAHAVLENPNDSDFNKIVALTDICIELGQDLKGVFLDGLNMLKPYTQQYDFSPIANVIGDIHEFILVMNDGFAKTRDGINAVRGGE
;
A
#
# COMPACT_ATOMS: atom_id res chain seq x y z
N MET A 1 8.31 -4.20 -31.45
CA MET A 1 9.48 -4.34 -30.54
C MET A 1 9.20 -3.82 -29.15
N ARG A 2 8.69 -2.62 -29.05
CA ARG A 2 8.29 -1.96 -27.80
C ARG A 2 7.35 -2.83 -26.94
N THR A 3 6.28 -3.36 -27.53
CA THR A 3 5.31 -4.22 -26.85
C THR A 3 5.93 -5.50 -26.29
N ARG A 4 6.86 -6.13 -27.01
CA ARG A 4 7.55 -7.33 -26.52
C ARG A 4 8.44 -7.04 -25.32
N THR A 5 9.11 -5.89 -25.31
CA THR A 5 10.00 -5.50 -24.22
C THR A 5 9.19 -5.16 -22.96
N ILE A 6 8.06 -4.47 -23.12
CA ILE A 6 7.16 -4.18 -22.02
C ILE A 6 6.53 -5.46 -21.46
N LYS A 7 6.17 -6.43 -22.31
CA LYS A 7 5.74 -7.77 -21.87
C LYS A 7 6.79 -8.54 -21.05
N ARG A 8 8.07 -8.25 -21.25
CA ARG A 8 9.14 -8.83 -20.41
C ARG A 8 9.20 -8.16 -19.04
N ILE A 9 8.87 -6.87 -18.97
CA ILE A 9 8.80 -6.12 -17.71
C ILE A 9 7.59 -6.58 -16.89
N ILE A 10 6.46 -6.82 -17.57
CA ILE A 10 5.23 -7.33 -16.95
C ILE A 10 4.92 -8.69 -17.57
N ASN A 11 5.34 -9.75 -16.91
CA ASN A 11 5.07 -11.14 -17.30
C ASN A 11 4.15 -11.81 -16.27
N GLN A 12 3.80 -13.08 -16.49
CA GLN A 12 2.92 -13.82 -15.60
C GLN A 12 3.45 -13.87 -14.17
N SER A 13 4.76 -14.02 -13.99
CA SER A 13 5.38 -14.04 -12.66
C SER A 13 5.21 -12.70 -11.93
N HIS A 14 5.31 -11.58 -12.64
CA HIS A 14 5.03 -10.26 -12.07
C HIS A 14 3.56 -10.10 -11.70
N ALA A 15 2.64 -10.51 -12.57
CA ALA A 15 1.21 -10.46 -12.28
C ALA A 15 0.84 -11.28 -11.05
N ASP A 16 1.41 -12.48 -10.91
CA ASP A 16 1.22 -13.33 -9.73
C ASP A 16 1.78 -12.67 -8.46
N ALA A 17 2.94 -12.01 -8.56
CA ALA A 17 3.51 -11.25 -7.45
C ALA A 17 2.63 -10.06 -7.04
N TYR A 18 2.00 -9.39 -8.00
CA TYR A 18 1.06 -8.28 -7.73
C TYR A 18 -0.23 -8.78 -7.06
N ASP A 19 -0.74 -9.95 -7.45
CA ASP A 19 -1.87 -10.60 -6.77
C ASP A 19 -1.53 -10.87 -5.30
N LEU A 20 -0.35 -11.41 -5.04
CA LEU A 20 0.13 -11.67 -3.68
C LEU A 20 0.30 -10.35 -2.90
N MET A 21 0.79 -9.29 -3.54
CA MET A 21 0.90 -7.97 -2.94
C MET A 21 -0.46 -7.45 -2.47
N LEU A 22 -1.50 -7.57 -3.31
CA LEU A 22 -2.86 -7.18 -2.95
C LEU A 22 -3.39 -8.00 -1.77
N GLU A 23 -3.20 -9.31 -1.78
CA GLU A 23 -3.61 -10.18 -0.68
C GLU A 23 -2.90 -9.82 0.62
N THR A 24 -1.59 -9.54 0.55
CA THR A 24 -0.80 -9.11 1.70
C THR A 24 -1.31 -7.80 2.27
N TRP A 25 -1.58 -6.81 1.41
CA TRP A 25 -2.16 -5.54 1.84
C TRP A 25 -3.51 -5.75 2.54
N GLN A 26 -4.39 -6.56 1.97
CA GLN A 26 -5.71 -6.83 2.56
C GLN A 26 -5.61 -7.48 3.94
N ALA A 27 -4.65 -8.40 4.12
CA ALA A 27 -4.39 -9.04 5.42
C ALA A 27 -3.87 -8.02 6.45
N LEU A 28 -2.92 -7.16 6.07
CA LEU A 28 -2.36 -6.12 6.95
C LEU A 28 -3.41 -5.08 7.32
N ASP A 29 -4.23 -4.65 6.38
CA ASP A 29 -5.33 -3.71 6.62
C ASP A 29 -6.33 -4.29 7.63
N LYS A 30 -6.69 -5.56 7.48
CA LYS A 30 -7.56 -6.26 8.41
C LYS A 30 -6.94 -6.36 9.80
N ASP A 31 -5.66 -6.70 9.89
CA ASP A 31 -4.93 -6.80 11.16
C ASP A 31 -4.87 -5.43 11.86
N PHE A 32 -4.60 -4.37 11.12
CA PHE A 32 -4.59 -3.01 11.69
C PHE A 32 -5.96 -2.62 12.24
N ALA A 33 -7.03 -2.85 11.47
CA ALA A 33 -8.40 -2.59 11.93
C ALA A 33 -8.74 -3.38 13.20
N GLN A 34 -8.27 -4.62 13.30
CA GLN A 34 -8.51 -5.49 14.44
C GLN A 34 -7.81 -4.96 15.70
N VAL A 35 -6.51 -4.67 15.63
CA VAL A 35 -5.75 -4.24 16.82
C VAL A 35 -6.18 -2.85 17.31
N VAL A 36 -6.49 -1.93 16.39
CA VAL A 36 -7.02 -0.61 16.75
C VAL A 36 -8.43 -0.74 17.33
N GLY A 37 -9.27 -1.55 16.72
CA GLY A 37 -10.63 -1.83 17.20
C GLY A 37 -10.64 -2.43 18.61
N ASP A 38 -9.75 -3.39 18.87
CA ASP A 38 -9.62 -4.00 20.19
C ASP A 38 -9.23 -2.95 21.24
N ALA A 39 -8.28 -2.07 20.93
CA ALA A 39 -7.88 -0.99 21.85
C ALA A 39 -8.99 0.03 22.06
N MET A 40 -9.72 0.41 21.00
CA MET A 40 -10.84 1.36 21.08
C MET A 40 -12.00 0.85 21.96
N HIS A 41 -12.19 -0.47 22.02
CA HIS A 41 -13.25 -1.09 22.82
C HIS A 41 -12.77 -1.55 24.21
N ASP A 42 -11.53 -1.30 24.55
CA ASP A 42 -10.97 -1.63 25.87
C ASP A 42 -11.19 -0.46 26.82
N ASP A 43 -11.91 -0.72 27.92
CA ASP A 43 -12.23 0.28 28.94
C ASP A 43 -10.98 0.85 29.63
N GLU A 44 -9.88 0.10 29.63
CA GLU A 44 -8.61 0.54 30.23
C GLU A 44 -7.79 1.45 29.32
N CYS A 45 -8.13 1.53 28.02
CA CYS A 45 -7.41 2.37 27.07
C CYS A 45 -7.68 3.85 27.35
N PRO A 46 -6.63 4.68 27.57
CA PRO A 46 -6.82 6.08 27.92
C PRO A 46 -7.11 7.01 26.74
N VAL A 47 -7.00 6.52 25.50
CA VAL A 47 -7.03 7.35 24.28
C VAL A 47 -7.98 6.78 23.20
N THR A 48 -9.14 6.27 23.61
CA THR A 48 -10.09 5.65 22.66
C THR A 48 -10.62 6.61 21.60
N MET A 49 -10.86 7.87 21.94
CA MET A 49 -11.31 8.89 20.98
C MET A 49 -10.20 9.26 19.99
N GLU A 50 -9.00 9.43 20.47
CA GLU A 50 -7.82 9.74 19.68
C GLU A 50 -7.48 8.58 18.73
N LEU A 51 -7.68 7.33 19.17
CA LEU A 51 -7.55 6.15 18.33
C LEU A 51 -8.60 6.12 17.21
N ALA A 52 -9.83 6.53 17.50
CA ALA A 52 -10.87 6.63 16.49
C ALA A 52 -10.50 7.66 15.41
N ASP A 53 -10.00 8.83 15.81
CA ASP A 53 -9.52 9.86 14.90
C ASP A 53 -8.33 9.37 14.08
N PHE A 54 -7.39 8.68 14.71
CA PHE A 54 -6.25 8.07 14.03
C PHE A 54 -6.72 7.05 12.98
N PHE A 55 -7.66 6.19 13.33
CA PHE A 55 -8.22 5.21 12.39
C PHE A 55 -8.90 5.88 11.21
N ASP A 56 -9.64 6.97 11.42
CA ASP A 56 -10.30 7.73 10.35
C ASP A 56 -9.26 8.33 9.39
N GLU A 57 -8.18 8.93 9.90
CA GLU A 57 -7.08 9.44 9.08
C GLU A 57 -6.39 8.33 8.29
N TYR A 58 -6.18 7.17 8.93
CA TYR A 58 -5.66 5.98 8.28
C TYR A 58 -6.57 5.55 7.11
N ALA A 59 -7.86 5.46 7.34
CA ALA A 59 -8.83 5.01 6.35
C ALA A 59 -8.89 5.93 5.12
N GLU A 60 -8.73 7.24 5.31
CA GLU A 60 -8.71 8.22 4.21
C GLU A 60 -7.57 7.95 3.21
N VAL A 61 -6.47 7.34 3.66
CA VAL A 61 -5.33 6.97 2.81
C VAL A 61 -5.41 5.50 2.39
N ALA A 62 -5.78 4.62 3.31
CA ALA A 62 -5.81 3.18 3.09
C ALA A 62 -6.84 2.74 2.05
N TYR A 63 -8.01 3.36 2.02
CA TYR A 63 -9.04 3.05 1.01
C TYR A 63 -8.61 3.38 -0.41
N PRO A 64 -8.11 4.59 -0.71
CA PRO A 64 -7.57 4.89 -2.03
C PRO A 64 -6.39 3.98 -2.40
N LEU A 65 -5.51 3.67 -1.46
CA LEU A 65 -4.38 2.77 -1.71
C LEU A 65 -4.86 1.38 -2.13
N ALA A 66 -5.78 0.78 -1.40
CA ALA A 66 -6.35 -0.52 -1.74
C ALA A 66 -7.00 -0.52 -3.13
N SER A 67 -7.79 0.52 -3.43
CA SER A 67 -8.47 0.69 -4.71
C SER A 67 -7.48 0.81 -5.86
N ASN A 68 -6.41 1.56 -5.70
CA ASN A 68 -5.39 1.75 -6.72
C ASN A 68 -4.52 0.50 -6.91
N ILE A 69 -4.20 -0.24 -5.85
CA ILE A 69 -3.52 -1.54 -5.97
C ILE A 69 -4.38 -2.52 -6.77
N LYS A 70 -5.68 -2.62 -6.46
CA LYS A 70 -6.61 -3.46 -7.23
C LYS A 70 -6.64 -3.10 -8.70
N CYS A 71 -6.71 -1.82 -9.00
CA CYS A 71 -6.71 -1.32 -10.38
C CYS A 71 -5.40 -1.66 -11.09
N PHE A 72 -4.27 -1.51 -10.39
CA PHE A 72 -2.95 -1.89 -10.91
C PHE A 72 -2.89 -3.39 -11.24
N VAL A 73 -3.33 -4.25 -10.34
CA VAL A 73 -3.36 -5.71 -10.54
C VAL A 73 -4.19 -6.07 -11.76
N ARG A 74 -5.40 -5.53 -11.88
CA ARG A 74 -6.29 -5.76 -13.03
C ARG A 74 -5.65 -5.32 -14.34
N THR A 75 -5.02 -4.15 -14.34
CA THR A 75 -4.39 -3.59 -15.53
C THR A 75 -3.17 -4.43 -15.94
N ALA A 76 -2.39 -4.91 -14.98
CA ALA A 76 -1.27 -5.82 -15.26
C ALA A 76 -1.74 -7.11 -15.93
N HIS A 77 -2.81 -7.72 -15.45
CA HIS A 77 -3.40 -8.89 -16.09
C HIS A 77 -3.94 -8.59 -17.48
N ALA A 78 -4.60 -7.44 -17.66
CA ALA A 78 -5.10 -7.02 -18.97
C ALA A 78 -3.97 -6.85 -20.00
N VAL A 79 -2.84 -6.30 -19.58
CA VAL A 79 -1.64 -6.12 -20.42
C VAL A 79 -1.06 -7.47 -20.87
N LEU A 80 -1.12 -8.49 -20.02
CA LEU A 80 -0.66 -9.84 -20.40
C LEU A 80 -1.49 -10.43 -21.54
N GLU A 81 -2.81 -10.20 -21.53
CA GLU A 81 -3.72 -10.72 -22.53
C GLU A 81 -3.72 -9.88 -23.81
N ASN A 82 -3.76 -8.57 -23.66
CA ASN A 82 -3.85 -7.63 -24.79
C ASN A 82 -3.03 -6.37 -24.51
N PRO A 83 -1.73 -6.39 -24.83
CA PRO A 83 -0.86 -5.23 -24.62
C PRO A 83 -1.29 -4.04 -25.47
N ASN A 84 -1.45 -2.87 -24.83
CA ASN A 84 -1.77 -1.62 -25.50
C ASN A 84 -1.21 -0.43 -24.74
N ASP A 85 -0.98 0.68 -25.43
CA ASP A 85 -0.37 1.88 -24.86
C ASP A 85 -1.23 2.53 -23.77
N SER A 86 -2.54 2.45 -23.88
CA SER A 86 -3.46 3.00 -22.87
C SER A 86 -3.28 2.31 -21.52
N ASP A 87 -3.20 0.98 -21.49
CA ASP A 87 -2.98 0.22 -20.27
C ASP A 87 -1.58 0.43 -19.70
N PHE A 88 -0.56 0.56 -20.54
CA PHE A 88 0.78 0.89 -20.06
C PHE A 88 0.83 2.27 -19.42
N ASN A 89 0.17 3.27 -20.00
CA ASN A 89 0.04 4.61 -19.41
C ASN A 89 -0.65 4.55 -18.04
N LYS A 90 -1.70 3.74 -17.96
CA LYS A 90 -2.47 3.55 -16.74
C LYS A 90 -1.61 2.91 -15.65
N ILE A 91 -0.79 1.90 -15.97
CA ILE A 91 0.13 1.27 -15.03
C ILE A 91 1.11 2.31 -14.47
N VAL A 92 1.75 3.11 -15.32
CA VAL A 92 2.69 4.15 -14.89
C VAL A 92 2.01 5.14 -13.94
N ALA A 93 0.83 5.62 -14.29
CA ALA A 93 0.07 6.54 -13.44
C ALA A 93 -0.29 5.92 -12.10
N LEU A 94 -0.73 4.66 -12.08
CA LEU A 94 -1.09 3.94 -10.85
C LEU A 94 0.10 3.70 -9.94
N THR A 95 1.29 3.43 -10.49
CA THR A 95 2.50 3.29 -9.66
C THR A 95 2.81 4.58 -8.91
N ASP A 96 2.73 5.73 -9.60
CA ASP A 96 2.98 7.03 -8.97
C ASP A 96 1.95 7.33 -7.87
N ILE A 97 0.68 7.04 -8.11
CA ILE A 97 -0.39 7.24 -7.13
C ILE A 97 -0.17 6.34 -5.90
N CYS A 98 0.13 5.05 -6.09
CA CYS A 98 0.36 4.12 -4.99
C CYS A 98 1.59 4.50 -4.16
N ILE A 99 2.68 4.93 -4.79
CA ILE A 99 3.88 5.38 -4.10
C ILE A 99 3.59 6.62 -3.24
N GLU A 100 2.87 7.60 -3.79
CA GLU A 100 2.47 8.79 -3.06
C GLU A 100 1.57 8.46 -1.86
N LEU A 101 0.56 7.61 -2.06
CA LEU A 101 -0.31 7.16 -0.96
C LEU A 101 0.46 6.40 0.12
N GLY A 102 1.45 5.60 -0.26
CA GLY A 102 2.33 4.93 0.69
C GLY A 102 3.12 5.92 1.55
N GLN A 103 3.60 7.01 0.97
CA GLN A 103 4.28 8.08 1.73
C GLN A 103 3.31 8.80 2.66
N ASP A 104 2.10 9.10 2.20
CA ASP A 104 1.06 9.71 3.03
C ASP A 104 0.72 8.81 4.23
N LEU A 105 0.61 7.51 4.02
CA LEU A 105 0.33 6.54 5.07
C LEU A 105 1.44 6.50 6.12
N LYS A 106 2.70 6.60 5.72
CA LYS A 106 3.83 6.71 6.67
C LYS A 106 3.69 7.93 7.57
N GLY A 107 3.29 9.07 7.01
CA GLY A 107 3.02 10.30 7.76
C GLY A 107 1.91 10.12 8.79
N VAL A 108 0.81 9.49 8.40
CA VAL A 108 -0.31 9.18 9.30
C VAL A 108 0.15 8.28 10.45
N PHE A 109 0.93 7.25 10.17
CA PHE A 109 1.46 6.35 11.20
C PHE A 109 2.42 7.06 12.15
N LEU A 110 3.28 7.93 11.66
CA LEU A 110 4.19 8.71 12.50
C LEU A 110 3.40 9.59 13.48
N ASP A 111 2.38 10.30 12.98
CA ASP A 111 1.52 11.14 13.81
C ASP A 111 0.76 10.30 14.86
N GLY A 112 0.25 9.14 14.46
CA GLY A 112 -0.45 8.23 15.36
C GLY A 112 0.46 7.68 16.46
N LEU A 113 1.67 7.25 16.12
CA LEU A 113 2.65 6.76 17.09
C LEU A 113 3.08 7.87 18.07
N ASN A 114 3.26 9.09 17.58
CA ASN A 114 3.57 10.24 18.42
C ASN A 114 2.42 10.57 19.38
N MET A 115 1.19 10.42 18.93
CA MET A 115 0.00 10.58 19.79
C MET A 115 -0.01 9.54 20.92
N LEU A 116 0.34 8.28 20.64
CA LEU A 116 0.33 7.19 21.61
C LEU A 116 1.49 7.23 22.60
N LYS A 117 2.61 7.83 22.20
CA LYS A 117 3.87 7.82 22.99
C LYS A 117 3.73 8.24 24.46
N PRO A 118 2.99 9.32 24.81
CA PRO A 118 2.83 9.72 26.21
C PRO A 118 2.10 8.69 27.08
N TYR A 119 1.38 7.75 26.47
CA TYR A 119 0.49 6.81 27.17
C TYR A 119 1.04 5.38 27.20
N THR A 120 2.26 5.13 26.71
CA THR A 120 2.81 3.78 26.59
C THR A 120 3.07 3.09 27.92
N GLN A 121 3.21 3.84 29.03
CA GLN A 121 3.33 3.26 30.35
C GLN A 121 1.99 2.95 31.01
N GLN A 122 0.91 3.55 30.51
CA GLN A 122 -0.44 3.34 31.03
C GLN A 122 -1.17 2.19 30.32
N TYR A 123 -0.80 1.94 29.06
CA TYR A 123 -1.46 0.95 28.21
C TYR A 123 -0.47 0.37 27.20
N ASP A 124 -0.63 -0.92 26.89
CA ASP A 124 0.23 -1.62 25.94
C ASP A 124 -0.26 -1.42 24.51
N PHE A 125 0.39 -0.54 23.76
CA PHE A 125 0.14 -0.29 22.34
C PHE A 125 1.02 -1.12 21.40
N SER A 126 1.77 -2.11 21.92
CA SER A 126 2.65 -2.96 21.11
C SER A 126 1.92 -3.65 19.96
N PRO A 127 0.68 -4.16 20.11
CA PRO A 127 -0.03 -4.76 18.97
C PRO A 127 -0.21 -3.79 17.81
N ILE A 128 -0.54 -2.53 18.10
CA ILE A 128 -0.70 -1.49 17.08
C ILE A 128 0.65 -1.16 16.46
N ALA A 129 1.68 -0.93 17.26
CA ALA A 129 3.03 -0.59 16.78
C ALA A 129 3.61 -1.71 15.90
N ASN A 130 3.38 -2.97 16.26
CA ASN A 130 3.86 -4.12 15.49
C ASN A 130 3.23 -4.19 14.09
N VAL A 131 1.91 -4.00 13.99
CA VAL A 131 1.23 -4.00 12.69
C VAL A 131 1.67 -2.79 11.85
N ILE A 132 1.85 -1.63 12.47
CA ILE A 132 2.41 -0.45 11.78
C ILE A 132 3.79 -0.78 11.19
N GLY A 133 4.65 -1.47 11.95
CA GLY A 133 5.96 -1.92 11.47
C GLY A 133 5.84 -2.84 10.26
N ASP A 134 4.92 -3.79 10.29
CA ASP A 134 4.66 -4.71 9.19
C ASP A 134 4.16 -3.97 7.94
N ILE A 135 3.27 -3.00 8.12
CA ILE A 135 2.78 -2.16 7.01
C ILE A 135 3.89 -1.29 6.43
N HIS A 136 4.79 -0.75 7.28
CA HIS A 136 5.96 -0.01 6.80
C HIS A 136 6.86 -0.86 5.89
N GLU A 137 7.16 -2.09 6.28
CA GLU A 137 7.91 -3.03 5.44
C GLU A 137 7.19 -3.30 4.12
N PHE A 138 5.89 -3.53 4.18
CA PHE A 138 5.07 -3.73 2.99
C PHE A 138 5.16 -2.52 2.03
N ILE A 139 5.04 -1.29 2.55
CA ILE A 139 5.14 -0.07 1.75
C ILE A 139 6.50 0.02 1.06
N LEU A 140 7.59 -0.31 1.76
CA LEU A 140 8.93 -0.29 1.17
C LEU A 140 9.04 -1.27 0.01
N VAL A 141 8.56 -2.49 0.17
CA VAL A 141 8.58 -3.53 -0.87
C VAL A 141 7.68 -3.13 -2.05
N MET A 142 6.48 -2.64 -1.77
CA MET A 142 5.54 -2.16 -2.78
C MET A 142 6.14 -1.02 -3.61
N ASN A 143 6.69 -0.02 -2.94
CA ASN A 143 7.28 1.15 -3.61
C ASN A 143 8.45 0.75 -4.48
N ASP A 144 9.33 -0.15 -4.02
CA ASP A 144 10.45 -0.67 -4.79
C ASP A 144 9.96 -1.41 -6.03
N GLY A 145 9.00 -2.31 -5.89
CA GLY A 145 8.44 -3.08 -6.99
C GLY A 145 7.72 -2.20 -8.03
N PHE A 146 6.92 -1.26 -7.57
CA PHE A 146 6.20 -0.33 -8.45
C PHE A 146 7.16 0.63 -9.17
N ALA A 147 8.16 1.17 -8.45
CA ALA A 147 9.15 2.04 -9.06
C ALA A 147 9.95 1.32 -10.15
N LYS A 148 10.35 0.07 -9.94
CA LYS A 148 11.03 -0.75 -10.95
C LYS A 148 10.16 -0.98 -12.18
N THR A 149 8.89 -1.29 -11.99
CA THR A 149 7.94 -1.48 -13.10
C THR A 149 7.76 -0.19 -13.89
N ARG A 150 7.52 0.92 -13.22
CA ARG A 150 7.38 2.25 -13.84
C ARG A 150 8.63 2.64 -14.62
N ASP A 151 9.79 2.56 -13.99
CA ASP A 151 11.06 2.97 -14.59
C ASP A 151 11.43 2.08 -15.77
N GLY A 152 11.13 0.78 -15.69
CA GLY A 152 11.30 -0.15 -16.80
C GLY A 152 10.43 0.21 -18.01
N ILE A 153 9.17 0.54 -17.80
CA ILE A 153 8.26 0.98 -18.88
C ILE A 153 8.74 2.30 -19.48
N ASN A 154 9.08 3.27 -18.64
CA ASN A 154 9.54 4.59 -19.10
C ASN A 154 10.86 4.50 -19.87
N ALA A 155 11.78 3.64 -19.44
CA ALA A 155 13.06 3.43 -20.15
C ALA A 155 12.84 2.87 -21.56
N VAL A 156 11.92 1.94 -21.73
CA VAL A 156 11.56 1.39 -23.06
C VAL A 156 10.94 2.46 -23.92
N ARG A 157 10.07 3.29 -23.37
CA ARG A 157 9.40 4.38 -24.10
C ARG A 157 10.34 5.51 -24.46
N GLY A 158 11.23 5.88 -23.55
CA GLY A 158 12.21 6.95 -23.76
C GLY A 158 13.32 6.59 -24.75
N GLY A 159 13.55 5.29 -24.98
CA GLY A 159 14.54 4.77 -25.93
C GLY A 159 14.13 4.85 -27.41
N GLU A 160 12.95 5.32 -27.67
CA GLU A 160 12.44 5.55 -29.03
C GLU A 160 12.49 7.04 -29.37
#